data_cd1b11c2466f31b5f9c177d4d36f9755
#
_entry.id   cd1b11c2466f31b5f9c177d4d36f9755
#
_cell.length_a   1.000
_cell.length_b   1.000
_cell.length_c   1.000
_cell.angle_alpha   90.00
_cell.angle_beta   90.00
_cell.angle_gamma   90.00
#
_symmetry.space_group_name_H-M   'P 1'
#
loop_
_entity.id
_entity.type
_entity.pdbx_description
1 polymer ?
#
loop_
_entity_poly.entity_id
_entity_poly.type
_entity_poly.pdbx_seq_one_letter_code
_entity_poly.pdbx_strand_id
1 'polypeptide(L)'
;MVKLDPSEWEGCDWDDGNIGKNWPTHRVTDWEIEEIFLNVPIAFGSDLAHSSAEPRYFALGQTNRERRLFVAFTIRGRLVRPISARDMNARERRSYEALKEDTNIQG
;
A
#
# COMPACT_ATOMS: atom_id res chain seq x y z
N MET A 1 -16.36 -8.09 -9.78
CA MET A 1 -15.51 -7.17 -9.00
C MET A 1 -14.62 -7.95 -8.06
N VAL A 2 -13.33 -7.69 -8.10
CA VAL A 2 -12.39 -8.39 -7.22
C VAL A 2 -12.50 -7.80 -5.81
N LYS A 3 -12.76 -8.65 -4.85
CA LYS A 3 -12.80 -8.24 -3.45
C LYS A 3 -11.40 -8.41 -2.86
N LEU A 4 -10.87 -7.35 -2.27
CA LEU A 4 -9.58 -7.41 -1.60
C LEU A 4 -9.73 -8.05 -0.23
N ASP A 5 -9.03 -9.15 -0.02
CA ASP A 5 -9.02 -9.85 1.25
C ASP A 5 -7.57 -10.04 1.71
N PRO A 6 -7.04 -9.12 2.53
CA PRO A 6 -5.66 -9.18 2.97
C PRO A 6 -5.31 -10.47 3.72
N SER A 7 -6.29 -11.15 4.33
CA SER A 7 -6.03 -12.39 5.06
C SER A 7 -5.55 -13.51 4.16
N GLU A 8 -5.79 -13.41 2.85
CA GLU A 8 -5.37 -14.43 1.89
C GLU A 8 -3.97 -14.16 1.32
N TRP A 9 -3.37 -13.02 1.62
CA TRP A 9 -2.08 -12.64 1.05
C TRP A 9 -0.95 -13.33 1.79
N GLU A 10 0.02 -13.84 1.01
CA GLU A 10 1.17 -14.58 1.52
C GLU A 10 2.46 -13.76 1.51
N GLY A 11 2.41 -12.55 0.99
CA GLY A 11 3.58 -11.68 0.92
C GLY A 11 3.56 -10.80 -0.31
N CYS A 12 4.72 -10.28 -0.67
CA CYS A 12 4.88 -9.40 -1.82
C CYS A 12 5.60 -10.12 -2.97
N ASP A 13 5.23 -9.77 -4.19
CA ASP A 13 5.84 -10.29 -5.41
C ASP A 13 6.89 -9.29 -5.90
N TRP A 14 8.16 -9.63 -5.70
CA TRP A 14 9.29 -8.80 -6.11
C TRP A 14 10.07 -9.47 -7.23
N ASP A 15 10.40 -8.70 -8.26
CA ASP A 15 11.31 -9.14 -9.32
C ASP A 15 12.04 -7.91 -9.90
N ASP A 16 12.81 -8.09 -10.95
CA ASP A 16 13.58 -7.00 -11.56
C ASP A 16 12.69 -5.86 -12.07
N GLY A 17 11.40 -6.14 -12.25
CA GLY A 17 10.45 -5.13 -12.71
C GLY A 17 10.04 -4.12 -11.65
N ASN A 18 10.18 -4.45 -10.36
CA ASN A 18 9.73 -3.55 -9.29
C ASN A 18 10.67 -3.40 -8.10
N ILE A 19 11.66 -4.28 -7.95
CA ILE A 19 12.57 -4.21 -6.79
C ILE A 19 13.43 -2.94 -6.82
N GLY A 20 13.51 -2.25 -5.69
CA GLY A 20 14.36 -1.07 -5.49
C GLY A 20 13.96 0.17 -6.26
N LYS A 21 12.87 0.14 -7.03
CA LYS A 21 12.52 1.22 -7.94
C LYS A 21 12.06 2.52 -7.27
N ASN A 22 11.62 2.44 -6.03
CA ASN A 22 11.08 3.60 -5.33
C ASN A 22 12.13 4.35 -4.51
N TRP A 23 13.36 3.83 -4.45
CA TRP A 23 14.42 4.49 -3.71
C TRP A 23 14.96 5.74 -4.41
N PRO A 24 15.33 5.69 -5.72
CA PRO A 24 15.94 6.87 -6.35
C PRO A 24 15.03 8.11 -6.33
N THR A 25 13.74 7.92 -6.53
CA THR A 25 12.80 9.05 -6.67
C THR A 25 12.18 9.44 -5.33
N HIS A 26 11.78 8.48 -4.51
CA HIS A 26 10.97 8.73 -3.32
C HIS A 26 11.63 8.31 -2.02
N ARG A 27 12.82 7.72 -2.07
CA ARG A 27 13.55 7.22 -0.88
C ARG A 27 12.70 6.26 -0.07
N VAL A 28 11.95 5.39 -0.74
CA VAL A 28 11.16 4.33 -0.13
C VAL A 28 11.83 3.00 -0.42
N THR A 29 12.10 2.24 0.62
CA THR A 29 12.72 0.91 0.49
C THR A 29 11.64 -0.15 0.29
N ASP A 30 12.04 -1.29 -0.27
CA ASP A 30 11.11 -2.40 -0.49
C ASP A 30 10.57 -2.93 0.84
N TRP A 31 11.38 -3.00 1.89
CA TRP A 31 10.89 -3.48 3.19
C TRP A 31 9.92 -2.48 3.85
N GLU A 32 10.06 -1.18 3.60
CA GLU A 32 9.08 -0.21 4.09
C GLU A 32 7.71 -0.45 3.46
N ILE A 33 7.70 -0.82 2.17
CA ILE A 33 6.46 -1.18 1.48
C ILE A 33 5.84 -2.42 2.11
N GLU A 34 6.66 -3.43 2.38
CA GLU A 34 6.17 -4.66 3.02
C GLU A 34 5.58 -4.37 4.40
N GLU A 35 6.21 -3.48 5.16
CA GLU A 35 5.74 -3.12 6.49
C GLU A 35 4.32 -2.56 6.49
N ILE A 36 3.97 -1.74 5.50
CA ILE A 36 2.63 -1.14 5.50
C ILE A 36 1.54 -2.18 5.32
N PHE A 37 1.83 -3.29 4.62
CA PHE A 37 0.87 -4.38 4.45
C PHE A 37 0.75 -5.27 5.69
N LEU A 38 1.70 -5.18 6.62
CA LEU A 38 1.67 -5.92 7.88
C LEU A 38 1.13 -5.09 9.04
N ASN A 39 1.09 -3.79 8.90
CA ASN A 39 0.67 -2.88 9.98
C ASN A 39 -0.79 -2.50 9.83
N VAL A 40 -1.39 -2.08 10.95
CA VAL A 40 -2.76 -1.58 11.01
C VAL A 40 -2.76 -0.16 11.56
N PRO A 41 -3.72 0.68 11.18
CA PRO A 41 -4.71 0.44 10.15
C PRO A 41 -4.11 0.54 8.74
N ILE A 42 -4.80 -0.06 7.77
CA ILE A 42 -4.46 0.10 6.37
C ILE A 42 -5.75 0.32 5.59
N ALA A 43 -5.75 1.27 4.66
CA ALA A 43 -6.89 1.57 3.83
C ALA A 43 -6.58 1.18 2.39
N PHE A 44 -7.57 0.66 1.68
CA PHE A 44 -7.44 0.25 0.30
C PHE A 44 -8.44 0.97 -0.58
N GLY A 45 -8.07 1.20 -1.84
CA GLY A 45 -8.98 1.70 -2.84
C GLY A 45 -8.59 1.20 -4.22
N SER A 46 -9.51 1.36 -5.18
CA SER A 46 -9.25 1.04 -6.58
C SER A 46 -8.63 2.23 -7.28
N ASP A 47 -7.61 2.00 -8.08
CA ASP A 47 -6.98 3.01 -8.92
C ASP A 47 -7.52 2.86 -10.33
N LEU A 48 -8.75 3.35 -10.55
CA LEU A 48 -9.45 3.18 -11.82
C LEU A 48 -8.75 3.88 -12.97
N ALA A 49 -8.11 5.01 -12.71
CA ALA A 49 -7.44 5.80 -13.74
C ALA A 49 -6.26 5.06 -14.36
N HIS A 50 -5.64 4.15 -13.60
CA HIS A 50 -4.46 3.42 -14.05
C HIS A 50 -4.70 1.92 -14.24
N SER A 51 -5.95 1.46 -14.09
CA SER A 51 -6.31 0.07 -14.36
C SER A 51 -6.48 -0.13 -15.87
N SER A 52 -5.63 -0.96 -16.47
CA SER A 52 -5.72 -1.29 -17.89
C SER A 52 -5.90 -2.79 -18.06
N ALA A 53 -4.82 -3.52 -18.35
CA ALA A 53 -4.87 -4.98 -18.50
C ALA A 53 -5.07 -5.67 -17.14
N GLU A 54 -4.51 -5.11 -16.06
CA GLU A 54 -4.68 -5.64 -14.72
C GLU A 54 -5.36 -4.60 -13.83
N PRO A 55 -6.28 -5.01 -12.95
CA PRO A 55 -6.82 -4.10 -11.94
C PRO A 55 -5.70 -3.55 -11.06
N ARG A 56 -5.72 -2.25 -10.85
CA ARG A 56 -4.73 -1.58 -10.01
C ARG A 56 -5.42 -0.99 -8.79
N TYR A 57 -4.74 -1.10 -7.65
CA TYR A 57 -5.25 -0.66 -6.36
C TYR A 57 -4.24 0.26 -5.70
N PHE A 58 -4.68 0.94 -4.64
CA PHE A 58 -3.74 1.65 -3.78
C PHE A 58 -4.00 1.31 -2.32
N ALA A 59 -2.96 1.46 -1.52
CA ALA A 59 -3.02 1.32 -0.08
C ALA A 59 -2.46 2.58 0.59
N LEU A 60 -3.10 2.98 1.68
CA LEU A 60 -2.57 3.99 2.59
C LEU A 60 -2.25 3.29 3.90
N GLY A 61 -0.99 3.36 4.31
CA GLY A 61 -0.55 2.67 5.51
C GLY A 61 0.66 3.33 6.13
N GLN A 62 1.16 2.73 7.22
CA GLN A 62 2.34 3.27 7.89
C GLN A 62 3.38 2.18 8.09
N THR A 63 4.65 2.60 8.02
CA THR A 63 5.78 1.72 8.31
C THR A 63 5.89 1.52 9.83
N ASN A 64 6.81 0.64 10.24
CA ASN A 64 7.08 0.42 11.67
C ASN A 64 7.55 1.69 12.38
N ARG A 65 8.12 2.65 11.64
CA ARG A 65 8.56 3.94 12.17
C ARG A 65 7.53 5.04 11.93
N GLU A 66 6.29 4.65 11.61
CA GLU A 66 5.16 5.56 11.40
C GLU A 66 5.30 6.49 10.20
N ARG A 67 6.13 6.14 9.22
CA ARG A 67 6.15 6.85 7.95
C ARG A 67 4.87 6.52 7.18
N ARG A 68 4.16 7.54 6.70
CA ARG A 68 2.89 7.41 5.99
C ARG A 68 3.14 7.25 4.51
N LEU A 69 2.77 6.09 3.94
CA LEU A 69 3.01 5.79 2.54
C LEU A 69 1.72 5.54 1.76
N PHE A 70 1.74 5.99 0.52
CA PHE A 70 0.80 5.60 -0.52
C PHE A 70 1.50 4.57 -1.38
N VAL A 71 0.89 3.41 -1.59
CA VAL A 71 1.47 2.34 -2.42
C VAL A 71 0.45 1.93 -3.47
N ALA A 72 0.84 2.04 -4.75
CA ALA A 72 0.06 1.48 -5.84
C ALA A 72 0.50 0.04 -6.04
N PHE A 73 -0.45 -0.86 -6.22
CA PHE A 73 -0.15 -2.28 -6.33
C PHE A 73 -1.21 -3.01 -7.16
N THR A 74 -0.88 -4.22 -7.56
CA THR A 74 -1.83 -5.17 -8.12
C THR A 74 -1.71 -6.50 -7.37
N ILE A 75 -2.62 -7.42 -7.64
CA ILE A 75 -2.63 -8.73 -7.00
C ILE A 75 -2.28 -9.79 -8.03
N ARG A 76 -1.37 -10.67 -7.68
CA ARG A 76 -0.99 -11.82 -8.50
C ARG A 76 -1.11 -13.08 -7.66
N GLY A 77 -2.21 -13.82 -7.85
CA GLY A 77 -2.51 -14.96 -7.01
C GLY A 77 -2.72 -14.53 -5.57
N ARG A 78 -1.88 -15.01 -4.67
CA ARG A 78 -1.91 -14.64 -3.25
C ARG A 78 -0.83 -13.63 -2.87
N LEU A 79 -0.23 -12.99 -3.86
CA LEU A 79 0.84 -12.03 -3.62
C LEU A 79 0.40 -10.63 -4.00
N VAL A 80 0.82 -9.66 -3.18
CA VAL A 80 0.71 -8.23 -3.48
C VAL A 80 1.91 -7.87 -4.33
N ARG A 81 1.67 -7.31 -5.53
CA ARG A 81 2.76 -6.83 -6.36
C ARG A 81 2.83 -5.31 -6.32
N PRO A 82 3.74 -4.74 -5.54
CA PRO A 82 3.91 -3.29 -5.50
C PRO A 82 4.36 -2.75 -6.85
N ILE A 83 3.81 -1.59 -7.24
CA ILE A 83 4.12 -0.92 -8.49
C ILE A 83 4.88 0.36 -8.19
N SER A 84 4.36 1.20 -7.31
CA SER A 84 5.01 2.45 -6.91
C SER A 84 4.67 2.79 -5.47
N ALA A 85 5.54 3.56 -4.83
CA ALA A 85 5.32 3.98 -3.45
C ALA A 85 5.92 5.37 -3.27
N ARG A 86 5.24 6.18 -2.47
CA ARG A 86 5.68 7.53 -2.12
C ARG A 86 5.09 7.92 -0.78
N ASP A 87 5.59 9.02 -0.23
CA ASP A 87 4.96 9.59 0.96
C ASP A 87 3.54 10.04 0.63
N MET A 88 2.65 9.96 1.60
CA MET A 88 1.29 10.47 1.45
C MET A 88 1.32 11.98 1.24
N ASN A 89 0.39 12.47 0.40
CA ASN A 89 0.13 13.90 0.30
C ASN A 89 -0.76 14.33 1.49
N ALA A 90 -1.06 15.63 1.60
CA ALA A 90 -1.80 16.16 2.74
C ALA A 90 -3.21 15.58 2.84
N ARG A 91 -3.90 15.39 1.70
CA ARG A 91 -5.25 14.83 1.68
C ARG A 91 -5.24 13.38 2.15
N GLU A 92 -4.28 12.60 1.67
CA GLU A 92 -4.14 11.19 2.04
C GLU A 92 -3.84 11.06 3.53
N ARG A 93 -2.95 11.91 4.06
CA ARG A 93 -2.65 11.91 5.49
C ARG A 93 -3.89 12.21 6.33
N ARG A 94 -4.70 13.18 5.92
CA ARG A 94 -5.93 13.51 6.65
C ARG A 94 -6.88 12.31 6.69
N SER A 95 -7.06 11.64 5.56
CA SER A 95 -7.92 10.47 5.49
C SER A 95 -7.38 9.34 6.37
N TYR A 96 -6.08 9.12 6.34
CA TYR A 96 -5.44 8.07 7.11
C TYR A 96 -5.51 8.35 8.62
N GLU A 97 -5.25 9.60 9.03
CA GLU A 97 -5.33 9.97 10.45
C GLU A 97 -6.75 9.82 10.99
N ALA A 98 -7.77 10.14 10.19
CA ALA A 98 -9.16 9.93 10.59
C ALA A 98 -9.44 8.44 10.80
N LEU A 99 -8.91 7.58 9.94
CA LEU A 99 -9.04 6.13 10.09
C LEU A 99 -8.34 5.64 11.36
N LYS A 100 -7.15 6.16 11.66
CA LYS A 100 -6.43 5.80 12.88
C LYS A 100 -7.21 6.20 14.15
N GLU A 101 -7.81 7.38 14.15
CA GLU A 101 -8.60 7.84 15.29
C GLU A 101 -9.81 6.94 15.52
N ASP A 102 -10.52 6.58 14.46
CA ASP A 102 -11.65 5.66 14.55
C ASP A 102 -11.23 4.31 15.11
N THR A 103 -10.09 3.79 14.65
CA THR A 103 -9.56 2.52 15.11
C THR A 103 -9.18 2.58 16.60
N ASN A 104 -8.56 3.69 17.03
CA ASN A 104 -8.18 3.87 18.43
C ASN A 104 -9.40 4.01 19.34
N ILE A 105 -10.44 4.70 18.89
CA ILE A 105 -11.67 4.86 19.66
C ILE A 105 -12.38 3.52 19.84
N GLN A 106 -12.36 2.68 18.84
CA GLN A 106 -12.98 1.36 18.88
C GLN A 106 -12.14 0.31 19.59
N GLY A 107 -10.90 0.55 19.71
CA GLY A 107 -9.95 -0.36 20.36
C GLY A 107 -9.91 -0.16 21.83
#